data_98b20d0592de6062602c86adc9bfdd3f
#
_entry.id   98b20d0592de6062602c86adc9bfdd3f
#
_cell.length_a   1.000
_cell.length_b   1.000
_cell.length_c   1.000
_cell.angle_alpha   90.00
_cell.angle_beta   90.00
_cell.angle_gamma   90.00
#
_symmetry.space_group_name_H-M   'P 1'
#
loop_
_entity.id
_entity.type
_entity.pdbx_description
1 polymer ?
#
loop_
_entity_poly.entity_id
_entity_poly.type
_entity_poly.pdbx_seq_one_letter_code
_entity_poly.pdbx_strand_id
1 'polypeptide(L)'
;MIRTLCRLPVALLLCCVTAAGAVAHPDIAVTARLLFEVKGGRLTAIAERFAFDAGHSRRLLSGFDVDADGHFDEGEMAALGKSLAADLQPLGYFTEVLDGGRPLALPAPSAFHATSEGGIVTVTLGFVLDQAPELGAGRTIEIVLRDRDYTAAFRLADQAPVVIRGDVEACGYRLQHRSDLAYFGGLVVPQAVVISCR
;
A
#
# COMPACT_ATOMS: atom_id res chain seq x y z
N MET A 1 -42.16 -31.31 -59.20
CA MET A 1 -42.49 -30.50 -58.03
C MET A 1 -41.56 -30.96 -56.92
N ILE A 2 -40.39 -30.29 -56.71
CA ILE A 2 -39.37 -30.64 -55.73
C ILE A 2 -39.45 -29.60 -54.62
N ARG A 3 -39.81 -30.03 -53.41
CA ARG A 3 -39.82 -29.19 -52.23
C ARG A 3 -38.41 -29.22 -51.60
N THR A 4 -37.67 -28.10 -51.71
CA THR A 4 -36.37 -27.89 -51.02
C THR A 4 -36.65 -27.40 -49.62
N LEU A 5 -36.43 -28.25 -48.61
CA LEU A 5 -36.44 -27.83 -47.20
C LEU A 5 -35.17 -27.05 -46.91
N CYS A 6 -35.35 -25.81 -46.55
CA CYS A 6 -34.29 -24.94 -46.04
C CYS A 6 -33.88 -25.40 -44.63
N ARG A 7 -32.66 -25.98 -44.48
CA ARG A 7 -32.07 -26.30 -43.17
C ARG A 7 -31.27 -25.08 -42.72
N LEU A 8 -31.83 -24.27 -41.82
CA LEU A 8 -31.08 -23.24 -41.11
C LEU A 8 -30.06 -23.89 -40.13
N PRO A 9 -28.85 -23.41 -40.06
CA PRO A 9 -27.85 -23.96 -39.13
C PRO A 9 -28.12 -23.49 -37.70
N VAL A 10 -28.33 -24.47 -36.82
CA VAL A 10 -28.42 -24.31 -35.33
C VAL A 10 -27.07 -24.00 -34.70
N ALA A 11 -26.11 -23.47 -35.45
CA ALA A 11 -24.73 -23.27 -35.00
C ALA A 11 -24.44 -21.92 -34.30
N LEU A 12 -25.47 -21.06 -34.10
CA LEU A 12 -25.23 -19.68 -33.59
C LEU A 12 -25.62 -19.47 -32.13
N LEU A 13 -25.93 -20.50 -31.36
CA LEU A 13 -26.40 -20.35 -29.97
C LEU A 13 -25.46 -20.89 -28.89
N LEU A 14 -24.18 -21.15 -29.18
CA LEU A 14 -23.29 -21.77 -28.23
C LEU A 14 -22.09 -20.87 -27.82
N CYS A 15 -22.09 -19.58 -28.13
CA CYS A 15 -20.99 -18.65 -27.84
C CYS A 15 -21.20 -17.69 -26.65
N CYS A 16 -22.25 -17.87 -25.85
CA CYS A 16 -22.58 -16.87 -24.80
C CYS A 16 -22.49 -17.37 -23.35
N VAL A 17 -21.82 -18.45 -23.04
CA VAL A 17 -21.78 -18.93 -21.65
C VAL A 17 -20.38 -19.33 -21.23
N THR A 18 -19.44 -18.40 -21.23
CA THR A 18 -18.29 -18.45 -20.30
C THR A 18 -17.70 -17.06 -20.09
N ALA A 19 -18.50 -16.11 -19.66
CA ALA A 19 -17.97 -15.02 -18.87
C ALA A 19 -17.81 -15.57 -17.45
N ALA A 20 -16.82 -16.45 -17.25
CA ALA A 20 -16.29 -16.67 -15.91
C ALA A 20 -15.82 -15.31 -15.42
N GLY A 21 -16.48 -14.77 -14.40
CA GLY A 21 -16.09 -13.51 -13.80
C GLY A 21 -14.59 -13.57 -13.50
N ALA A 22 -13.81 -12.79 -14.22
CA ALA A 22 -12.41 -12.60 -13.88
C ALA A 22 -12.41 -11.96 -12.47
N VAL A 23 -12.19 -12.77 -11.45
CA VAL A 23 -11.91 -12.27 -10.11
C VAL A 23 -10.52 -11.66 -10.24
N ALA A 24 -10.45 -10.35 -10.37
CA ALA A 24 -9.19 -9.63 -10.33
C ALA A 24 -8.64 -9.78 -8.91
N HIS A 25 -7.63 -10.65 -8.76
CA HIS A 25 -6.84 -10.73 -7.56
C HIS A 25 -5.73 -9.68 -7.63
N PRO A 26 -5.38 -9.01 -6.51
CA PRO A 26 -4.18 -8.20 -6.49
C PRO A 26 -2.95 -9.10 -6.71
N ASP A 27 -2.01 -8.61 -7.51
CA ASP A 27 -0.77 -9.34 -7.81
C ASP A 27 0.17 -9.38 -6.62
N ILE A 28 -0.01 -8.44 -5.69
CA ILE A 28 0.86 -8.24 -4.53
C ILE A 28 -0.02 -8.04 -3.29
N ALA A 29 0.19 -8.88 -2.27
CA ALA A 29 -0.38 -8.65 -0.95
C ALA A 29 0.66 -8.05 0.00
N VAL A 30 0.30 -6.92 0.62
CA VAL A 30 1.18 -6.14 1.50
C VAL A 30 0.59 -6.08 2.90
N THR A 31 1.37 -6.50 3.89
CA THR A 31 1.06 -6.23 5.30
C THR A 31 1.83 -5.00 5.74
N ALA A 32 1.12 -3.95 6.13
CA ALA A 32 1.68 -2.66 6.44
C ALA A 32 1.70 -2.38 7.94
N ARG A 33 2.74 -1.67 8.39
CA ARG A 33 2.80 -0.98 9.69
C ARG A 33 3.21 0.45 9.46
N LEU A 34 2.66 1.35 10.27
CA LEU A 34 2.97 2.77 10.22
C LEU A 34 3.66 3.20 11.52
N LEU A 35 4.67 4.03 11.39
CA LEU A 35 5.34 4.68 12.51
C LEU A 35 5.25 6.19 12.33
N PHE A 36 4.89 6.88 13.40
CA PHE A 36 4.75 8.32 13.44
C PHE A 36 5.69 8.92 14.47
N GLU A 37 6.41 9.96 14.10
CA GLU A 37 7.23 10.73 15.03
C GLU A 37 6.53 12.07 15.31
N VAL A 38 6.26 12.29 16.60
CA VAL A 38 5.61 13.53 17.10
C VAL A 38 6.60 14.28 17.95
N LYS A 39 6.89 15.53 17.60
CA LYS A 39 7.77 16.44 18.34
C LYS A 39 7.11 17.82 18.46
N GLY A 40 7.05 18.35 19.67
CA GLY A 40 6.44 19.66 19.93
C GLY A 40 4.99 19.74 19.48
N GLY A 41 4.21 18.65 19.62
CA GLY A 41 2.82 18.58 19.19
C GLY A 41 2.62 18.58 17.66
N ARG A 42 3.66 18.27 16.88
CA ARG A 42 3.63 18.21 15.40
C ARG A 42 4.06 16.84 14.91
N LEU A 43 3.41 16.38 13.84
CA LEU A 43 3.83 15.18 13.13
C LEU A 43 5.03 15.52 12.26
N THR A 44 6.23 15.08 12.66
CA THR A 44 7.49 15.47 11.99
C THR A 44 7.97 14.42 11.00
N ALA A 45 7.62 13.14 11.21
CA ALA A 45 8.00 12.09 10.29
C ALA A 45 6.96 10.96 10.27
N ILE A 46 6.90 10.29 9.12
CA ILE A 46 6.13 9.07 8.89
C ILE A 46 7.09 8.01 8.40
N ALA A 47 6.98 6.78 8.89
CA ALA A 47 7.62 5.64 8.25
C ALA A 47 6.59 4.55 7.97
N GLU A 48 6.75 3.93 6.82
CA GLU A 48 5.92 2.83 6.33
C GLU A 48 6.76 1.58 6.25
N ARG A 49 6.29 0.52 6.86
CA ARG A 49 6.91 -0.79 6.76
C ARG A 49 5.97 -1.72 6.02
N PHE A 50 6.41 -2.21 4.87
CA PHE A 50 5.69 -3.10 3.97
C PHE A 50 6.34 -4.48 3.97
N ALA A 51 5.65 -5.48 4.51
CA ALA A 51 6.02 -6.88 4.36
C ALA A 51 5.22 -7.45 3.18
N PHE A 52 5.94 -7.92 2.16
CA PHE A 52 5.34 -8.46 0.94
C PHE A 52 4.96 -9.93 1.11
N ASP A 53 4.03 -10.40 0.27
CA ASP A 53 3.76 -11.83 0.17
C ASP A 53 4.97 -12.61 -0.36
N ALA A 54 4.93 -13.94 -0.21
CA ALA A 54 6.04 -14.80 -0.61
C ALA A 54 6.33 -14.75 -2.13
N GLY A 55 5.32 -14.48 -2.97
CA GLY A 55 5.49 -14.39 -4.42
C GLY A 55 6.28 -13.15 -4.80
N HIS A 56 5.88 -11.99 -4.27
CA HIS A 56 6.56 -10.73 -4.54
C HIS A 56 7.95 -10.71 -3.87
N SER A 57 8.07 -11.23 -2.64
CA SER A 57 9.36 -11.35 -1.95
C SER A 57 10.38 -12.13 -2.78
N ARG A 58 9.99 -13.26 -3.39
CA ARG A 58 10.89 -14.00 -4.28
C ARG A 58 11.32 -13.22 -5.52
N ARG A 59 10.41 -12.39 -6.08
CA ARG A 59 10.76 -11.51 -7.22
C ARG A 59 11.79 -10.46 -6.81
N LEU A 60 11.64 -9.86 -5.63
CA LEU A 60 12.59 -8.86 -5.12
C LEU A 60 13.95 -9.50 -4.83
N LEU A 61 13.99 -10.65 -4.17
CA LEU A 61 15.24 -11.39 -3.96
C LEU A 61 15.88 -11.77 -5.30
N SER A 62 15.15 -12.37 -6.23
CA SER A 62 15.70 -12.74 -7.54
C SER A 62 16.23 -11.53 -8.35
N GLY A 63 15.73 -10.32 -8.08
CA GLY A 63 16.16 -9.12 -8.80
C GLY A 63 17.30 -8.35 -8.15
N PHE A 64 17.46 -8.46 -6.83
CA PHE A 64 18.36 -7.59 -6.08
C PHE A 64 19.34 -8.31 -5.14
N ASP A 65 19.11 -9.56 -4.76
CA ASP A 65 20.04 -10.42 -4.02
C ASP A 65 21.00 -11.06 -5.01
N VAL A 66 22.14 -10.42 -5.24
CA VAL A 66 23.07 -10.76 -6.32
C VAL A 66 23.87 -12.00 -6.01
N ASP A 67 24.25 -12.18 -4.74
CA ASP A 67 25.04 -13.35 -4.28
C ASP A 67 24.16 -14.52 -3.84
N ALA A 68 22.83 -14.34 -3.85
CA ALA A 68 21.83 -15.35 -3.53
C ALA A 68 21.95 -15.93 -2.12
N ASP A 69 22.38 -15.11 -1.15
CA ASP A 69 22.49 -15.49 0.27
C ASP A 69 21.17 -15.37 1.04
N GLY A 70 20.14 -14.81 0.40
CA GLY A 70 18.80 -14.62 0.95
C GLY A 70 18.65 -13.36 1.80
N HIS A 71 19.62 -12.48 1.79
CA HIS A 71 19.64 -11.20 2.50
C HIS A 71 19.93 -10.06 1.53
N PHE A 72 19.91 -8.83 2.01
CA PHE A 72 20.35 -7.67 1.24
C PHE A 72 21.55 -7.03 1.94
N ASP A 73 22.69 -7.03 1.28
CA ASP A 73 23.83 -6.24 1.69
C ASP A 73 23.58 -4.73 1.45
N GLU A 74 24.55 -3.88 1.80
CA GLU A 74 24.41 -2.42 1.66
C GLU A 74 24.23 -2.00 0.20
N GLY A 75 24.95 -2.62 -0.74
CA GLY A 75 24.88 -2.32 -2.17
C GLY A 75 23.56 -2.76 -2.79
N GLU A 76 23.11 -3.96 -2.47
CA GLU A 76 21.84 -4.53 -2.91
C GLU A 76 20.66 -3.76 -2.36
N MET A 77 20.71 -3.41 -1.08
CA MET A 77 19.71 -2.57 -0.43
C MET A 77 19.63 -1.18 -1.07
N ALA A 78 20.79 -0.58 -1.42
CA ALA A 78 20.81 0.71 -2.11
C ALA A 78 20.21 0.61 -3.52
N ALA A 79 20.51 -0.46 -4.26
CA ALA A 79 19.93 -0.72 -5.58
C ALA A 79 18.41 -0.93 -5.51
N LEU A 80 17.95 -1.76 -4.58
CA LEU A 80 16.53 -1.99 -4.32
C LEU A 80 15.82 -0.69 -3.93
N GLY A 81 16.38 0.09 -3.01
CA GLY A 81 15.82 1.34 -2.55
C GLY A 81 15.67 2.37 -3.67
N LYS A 82 16.69 2.48 -4.52
CA LYS A 82 16.65 3.36 -5.70
C LYS A 82 15.55 2.96 -6.69
N SER A 83 15.42 1.66 -6.97
CA SER A 83 14.38 1.16 -7.86
C SER A 83 12.99 1.41 -7.30
N LEU A 84 12.74 1.00 -6.04
CA LEU A 84 11.44 1.18 -5.41
C LEU A 84 11.06 2.66 -5.26
N ALA A 85 12.01 3.54 -4.92
CA ALA A 85 11.72 4.96 -4.83
C ALA A 85 11.28 5.54 -6.18
N ALA A 86 11.91 5.15 -7.28
CA ALA A 86 11.53 5.58 -8.62
C ALA A 86 10.17 5.05 -9.06
N ASP A 87 9.89 3.77 -8.78
CA ASP A 87 8.64 3.11 -9.17
C ASP A 87 7.44 3.60 -8.33
N LEU A 88 7.65 3.88 -7.05
CA LEU A 88 6.58 4.26 -6.13
C LEU A 88 6.31 5.78 -6.09
N GLN A 89 7.26 6.61 -6.51
CA GLN A 89 7.08 8.06 -6.51
C GLN A 89 5.85 8.52 -7.32
N PRO A 90 5.60 8.03 -8.56
CA PRO A 90 4.41 8.41 -9.32
C PRO A 90 3.10 7.96 -8.67
N LEU A 91 3.16 6.94 -7.81
CA LEU A 91 2.03 6.36 -7.09
C LEU A 91 1.83 6.98 -5.69
N GLY A 92 2.60 8.03 -5.35
CA GLY A 92 2.57 8.65 -4.03
C GLY A 92 2.94 7.68 -2.91
N TYR A 93 3.77 6.68 -3.20
CA TYR A 93 4.17 5.61 -2.27
C TYR A 93 2.99 4.80 -1.72
N PHE A 94 1.87 4.75 -2.48
CA PHE A 94 0.59 4.18 -2.06
C PHE A 94 -0.03 4.81 -0.81
N THR A 95 0.45 5.99 -0.40
CA THR A 95 0.10 6.62 0.86
C THR A 95 -0.51 7.99 0.63
N GLU A 96 -1.73 8.15 1.08
CA GLU A 96 -2.41 9.43 1.11
C GLU A 96 -2.44 9.95 2.54
N VAL A 97 -1.91 11.15 2.76
CA VAL A 97 -1.95 11.85 4.04
C VAL A 97 -2.95 13.00 3.94
N LEU A 98 -3.87 13.08 4.89
CA LEU A 98 -4.89 14.12 4.93
C LEU A 98 -4.81 14.91 6.24
N ASP A 99 -4.57 16.21 6.17
CA ASP A 99 -4.64 17.15 7.31
C ASP A 99 -6.01 17.83 7.31
N GLY A 100 -6.88 17.44 8.23
CA GLY A 100 -8.26 17.94 8.28
C GLY A 100 -9.01 17.73 6.96
N GLY A 101 -8.75 16.61 6.27
CA GLY A 101 -9.34 16.28 4.97
C GLY A 101 -8.64 16.90 3.77
N ARG A 102 -7.58 17.70 3.96
CA ARG A 102 -6.79 18.30 2.88
C ARG A 102 -5.58 17.41 2.58
N PRO A 103 -5.32 17.06 1.32
CA PRO A 103 -4.15 16.29 0.97
C PRO A 103 -2.85 16.99 1.37
N LEU A 104 -1.96 16.26 2.03
CA LEU A 104 -0.59 16.63 2.32
C LEU A 104 0.33 15.77 1.45
N ALA A 105 1.14 16.39 0.59
CA ALA A 105 2.09 15.67 -0.23
C ALA A 105 3.22 15.09 0.63
N LEU A 106 3.55 13.82 0.42
CA LEU A 106 4.76 13.22 0.96
C LEU A 106 5.97 13.66 0.12
N PRO A 107 7.07 14.06 0.77
CA PRO A 107 8.34 14.28 0.06
C PRO A 107 8.91 12.95 -0.46
N ALA A 108 10.05 13.00 -1.14
CA ALA A 108 10.83 11.79 -1.40
C ALA A 108 11.26 11.14 -0.07
N PRO A 109 11.35 9.80 -0.01
CA PRO A 109 11.83 9.13 1.19
C PRO A 109 13.24 9.60 1.56
N SER A 110 13.44 9.98 2.81
CA SER A 110 14.73 10.37 3.38
C SER A 110 15.51 9.18 3.96
N ALA A 111 14.84 8.04 4.13
CA ALA A 111 15.42 6.80 4.62
C ALA A 111 14.78 5.60 3.91
N PHE A 112 15.61 4.60 3.63
CA PHE A 112 15.21 3.31 3.10
C PHE A 112 15.92 2.20 3.86
N HIS A 113 15.21 1.13 4.17
CA HIS A 113 15.78 -0.08 4.73
C HIS A 113 15.01 -1.29 4.23
N ALA A 114 15.71 -2.38 3.93
CA ALA A 114 15.12 -3.65 3.54
C ALA A 114 15.72 -4.79 4.34
N THR A 115 14.88 -5.77 4.64
CA THR A 115 15.30 -7.03 5.27
C THR A 115 14.61 -8.19 4.58
N SER A 116 15.25 -9.37 4.65
CA SER A 116 14.61 -10.64 4.28
C SER A 116 14.72 -11.60 5.45
N GLU A 117 13.58 -12.06 5.93
CA GLU A 117 13.51 -13.04 7.02
C GLU A 117 12.57 -14.18 6.60
N GLY A 118 13.07 -15.40 6.59
CA GLY A 118 12.28 -16.57 6.15
C GLY A 118 11.76 -16.45 4.72
N GLY A 119 12.48 -15.76 3.84
CA GLY A 119 12.09 -15.54 2.45
C GLY A 119 10.99 -14.48 2.28
N ILE A 120 10.66 -13.73 3.32
CA ILE A 120 9.74 -12.61 3.28
C ILE A 120 10.53 -11.30 3.30
N VAL A 121 10.42 -10.54 2.23
CA VAL A 121 11.03 -9.22 2.11
C VAL A 121 10.14 -8.19 2.80
N THR A 122 10.78 -7.40 3.65
CA THR A 122 10.16 -6.24 4.30
C THR A 122 10.96 -4.99 3.96
N VAL A 123 10.29 -3.97 3.43
CA VAL A 123 10.90 -2.65 3.19
C VAL A 123 10.32 -1.62 4.14
N THR A 124 11.16 -0.65 4.48
CA THR A 124 10.75 0.51 5.28
C THR A 124 11.15 1.77 4.54
N LEU A 125 10.17 2.65 4.32
CA LEU A 125 10.35 3.98 3.74
C LEU A 125 10.12 5.01 4.84
N GLY A 126 11.04 5.94 5.02
CA GLY A 126 10.94 7.02 6.00
C GLY A 126 10.82 8.37 5.31
N PHE A 127 9.86 9.19 5.76
CA PHE A 127 9.56 10.51 5.23
C PHE A 127 9.67 11.54 6.35
N VAL A 128 10.54 12.54 6.18
CA VAL A 128 10.57 13.72 7.04
C VAL A 128 9.68 14.78 6.41
N LEU A 129 8.70 15.27 7.14
CA LEU A 129 7.70 16.20 6.62
C LEU A 129 8.24 17.64 6.64
N ASP A 130 8.38 18.26 5.47
CA ASP A 130 8.83 19.65 5.34
C ASP A 130 7.88 20.63 6.03
N GLN A 131 6.58 20.33 5.97
CA GLN A 131 5.51 21.07 6.65
C GLN A 131 4.85 20.13 7.66
N ALA A 132 5.48 20.00 8.84
CA ALA A 132 4.97 19.16 9.90
C ALA A 132 3.60 19.69 10.40
N PRO A 133 2.48 18.97 10.18
CA PRO A 133 1.17 19.42 10.64
C PRO A 133 1.07 19.35 12.15
N GLU A 134 0.30 20.28 12.73
CA GLU A 134 0.03 20.30 14.17
C GLU A 134 -1.00 19.22 14.53
N LEU A 135 -0.73 18.52 15.63
CA LEU A 135 -1.61 17.53 16.25
C LEU A 135 -2.18 18.11 17.55
N GLY A 136 -2.95 19.20 17.45
CA GLY A 136 -3.58 19.82 18.61
C GLY A 136 -5.03 19.37 18.81
N ALA A 137 -5.68 19.92 19.85
CA ALA A 137 -7.06 19.59 20.17
C ALA A 137 -8.00 19.83 18.96
N GLY A 138 -8.71 18.77 18.56
CA GLY A 138 -9.65 18.82 17.45
C GLY A 138 -9.03 18.67 16.05
N ARG A 139 -7.70 18.56 15.93
CA ARG A 139 -7.02 18.27 14.64
C ARG A 139 -6.73 16.81 14.52
N THR A 140 -6.93 16.28 13.33
CA THR A 140 -6.65 14.88 13.00
C THR A 140 -5.84 14.80 11.72
N ILE A 141 -4.87 13.91 11.70
CA ILE A 141 -4.18 13.50 10.49
C ILE A 141 -4.65 12.10 10.15
N GLU A 142 -5.05 11.91 8.91
CA GLU A 142 -5.46 10.60 8.41
C GLU A 142 -4.42 10.09 7.42
N ILE A 143 -4.09 8.81 7.53
CA ILE A 143 -3.22 8.12 6.61
C ILE A 143 -4.00 6.95 6.01
N VAL A 144 -4.04 6.91 4.68
CA VAL A 144 -4.73 5.87 3.91
C VAL A 144 -3.73 5.18 3.00
N LEU A 145 -3.60 3.87 3.13
CA LEU A 145 -2.80 3.05 2.22
C LEU A 145 -3.72 2.47 1.16
N ARG A 146 -3.45 2.80 -0.11
CA ARG A 146 -4.21 2.21 -1.23
C ARG A 146 -3.47 2.30 -2.55
N ASP A 147 -3.66 1.27 -3.36
CA ASP A 147 -3.35 1.26 -4.78
C ASP A 147 -4.67 1.31 -5.54
N ARG A 148 -4.93 2.41 -6.25
CA ARG A 148 -6.21 2.63 -6.94
C ARG A 148 -6.45 1.65 -8.08
N ASP A 149 -5.38 1.13 -8.67
CA ASP A 149 -5.43 0.12 -9.73
C ASP A 149 -5.58 -1.30 -9.19
N TYR A 150 -5.46 -1.44 -7.84
CA TYR A 150 -5.57 -2.71 -7.13
C TYR A 150 -4.58 -3.79 -7.58
N THR A 151 -3.40 -3.37 -8.03
CA THR A 151 -2.27 -4.27 -8.27
C THR A 151 -1.68 -4.75 -6.94
N ALA A 152 -1.62 -3.86 -5.95
CA ALA A 152 -1.26 -4.16 -4.58
C ALA A 152 -2.45 -4.01 -3.62
N ALA A 153 -2.70 -5.04 -2.81
CA ALA A 153 -3.67 -5.01 -1.72
C ALA A 153 -2.97 -4.76 -0.39
N PHE A 154 -3.38 -3.72 0.31
CA PHE A 154 -2.84 -3.36 1.62
C PHE A 154 -3.75 -3.81 2.75
N ARG A 155 -3.15 -4.41 3.78
CA ARG A 155 -3.78 -4.61 5.08
C ARG A 155 -2.84 -4.13 6.19
N LEU A 156 -3.38 -3.60 7.24
CA LEU A 156 -2.59 -3.29 8.44
C LEU A 156 -2.27 -4.59 9.20
N ALA A 157 -1.10 -4.63 9.83
CA ALA A 157 -0.71 -5.77 10.65
C ALA A 157 -1.67 -5.95 11.83
N ASP A 158 -1.97 -7.21 12.18
CA ASP A 158 -2.90 -7.53 13.28
C ASP A 158 -2.37 -7.07 14.64
N GLN A 159 -1.04 -7.09 14.82
CA GLN A 159 -0.39 -6.64 16.05
C GLN A 159 0.41 -5.38 15.78
N ALA A 160 0.27 -4.38 16.64
CA ALA A 160 0.96 -3.10 16.58
C ALA A 160 0.98 -2.49 15.16
N PRO A 161 -0.21 -2.31 14.51
CA PRO A 161 -0.28 -1.75 13.17
C PRO A 161 0.29 -0.33 13.11
N VAL A 162 0.27 0.36 14.24
CA VAL A 162 0.71 1.75 14.38
C VAL A 162 1.60 1.87 15.60
N VAL A 163 2.72 2.57 15.42
CA VAL A 163 3.61 2.98 16.52
C VAL A 163 3.72 4.50 16.48
N ILE A 164 3.50 5.15 17.61
CA ILE A 164 3.73 6.60 17.77
C ILE A 164 4.95 6.77 18.67
N ARG A 165 5.88 7.64 18.30
CA ARG A 165 7.10 7.97 19.04
C ARG A 165 7.19 9.47 19.32
N GLY A 166 7.98 9.84 20.32
CA GLY A 166 8.21 11.23 20.74
C GLY A 166 7.24 11.66 21.82
N ASP A 167 6.61 12.81 21.70
CA ASP A 167 5.73 13.42 22.70
C ASP A 167 4.35 12.73 22.75
N VAL A 168 4.32 11.46 23.17
CA VAL A 168 3.19 10.55 22.94
C VAL A 168 2.14 10.49 24.05
N GLU A 169 2.39 11.10 25.22
CA GLU A 169 1.48 10.96 26.38
C GLU A 169 0.03 11.44 26.11
N ALA A 170 -0.11 12.34 25.16
CA ALA A 170 -1.41 12.91 24.76
C ALA A 170 -1.93 12.37 23.41
N CYS A 171 -1.17 11.55 22.69
CA CYS A 171 -1.49 11.14 21.33
C CYS A 171 -1.99 9.71 21.25
N GLY A 172 -2.91 9.48 20.33
CA GLY A 172 -3.43 8.15 20.05
C GLY A 172 -3.84 8.01 18.60
N TYR A 173 -4.25 6.80 18.22
CA TYR A 173 -4.81 6.54 16.90
C TYR A 173 -6.09 5.75 16.99
N ARG A 174 -6.90 5.84 15.95
CA ARG A 174 -8.02 4.95 15.69
C ARG A 174 -8.00 4.49 14.24
N LEU A 175 -8.59 3.34 13.99
CA LEU A 175 -8.79 2.80 12.65
C LEU A 175 -10.21 3.12 12.19
N GLN A 176 -10.34 3.56 10.93
CA GLN A 176 -11.63 3.94 10.35
C GLN A 176 -11.73 3.45 8.92
N HIS A 177 -12.83 2.79 8.56
CA HIS A 177 -13.12 2.49 7.16
C HIS A 177 -13.60 3.74 6.43
N ARG A 178 -13.05 4.00 5.23
CA ARG A 178 -13.34 5.17 4.41
C ARG A 178 -14.11 4.74 3.16
N SER A 179 -15.42 4.60 3.33
CA SER A 179 -16.32 4.22 2.21
C SER A 179 -16.36 5.29 1.11
N ASP A 180 -16.13 6.55 1.47
CA ASP A 180 -16.01 7.68 0.54
C ASP A 180 -14.73 7.64 -0.31
N LEU A 181 -13.73 6.87 0.12
CA LEU A 181 -12.49 6.61 -0.62
C LEU A 181 -12.47 5.20 -1.26
N ALA A 182 -13.62 4.55 -1.35
CA ALA A 182 -13.71 3.26 -2.02
C ALA A 182 -13.20 3.34 -3.47
N TYR A 183 -12.52 2.31 -3.91
CA TYR A 183 -11.89 2.24 -5.22
C TYR A 183 -12.12 0.87 -5.86
N PHE A 184 -11.56 0.65 -7.06
CA PHE A 184 -11.76 -0.57 -7.82
C PHE A 184 -13.26 -0.90 -7.99
N GLY A 185 -14.02 0.07 -8.52
CA GLY A 185 -15.47 -0.08 -8.72
C GLY A 185 -16.29 -0.17 -7.42
N GLY A 186 -15.74 0.29 -6.28
CA GLY A 186 -16.39 0.22 -4.98
C GLY A 186 -16.18 -1.09 -4.23
N LEU A 187 -15.41 -2.03 -4.79
CA LEU A 187 -15.16 -3.34 -4.19
C LEU A 187 -14.17 -3.28 -3.02
N VAL A 188 -13.30 -2.27 -3.00
CA VAL A 188 -12.29 -2.11 -1.96
C VAL A 188 -12.55 -0.84 -1.17
N VAL A 189 -12.78 -1.00 0.13
CA VAL A 189 -12.93 0.11 1.07
C VAL A 189 -11.66 0.19 1.92
N PRO A 190 -10.83 1.24 1.76
CA PRO A 190 -9.59 1.34 2.50
C PRO A 190 -9.84 1.62 3.97
N GLN A 191 -8.89 1.20 4.81
CA GLN A 191 -8.84 1.53 6.21
C GLN A 191 -7.88 2.70 6.41
N ALA A 192 -8.34 3.76 7.06
CA ALA A 192 -7.51 4.89 7.46
C ALA A 192 -7.00 4.72 8.89
N VAL A 193 -5.77 5.16 9.12
CA VAL A 193 -5.23 5.42 10.45
C VAL A 193 -5.44 6.90 10.75
N VAL A 194 -6.20 7.21 11.77
CA VAL A 194 -6.49 8.58 12.20
C VAL A 194 -5.75 8.86 13.49
N ILE A 195 -4.83 9.83 13.45
CA ILE A 195 -4.02 10.25 14.60
C ILE A 195 -4.59 11.54 15.15
N SER A 196 -4.62 11.65 16.46
CA SER A 196 -4.98 12.87 17.19
C SER A 196 -4.22 12.95 18.50
N CYS A 197 -3.97 14.18 18.97
CA CYS A 197 -3.44 14.46 20.30
C CYS A 197 -4.44 15.32 21.09
N ARG A 198 -4.39 15.22 22.41
CA ARG A 198 -5.25 16.01 23.33
C ARG A 198 -4.61 17.32 23.68
#